data_9c0d01d49d4bef48b02d296deb6ddb2c
#
_entry.id   9c0d01d49d4bef48b02d296deb6ddb2c
#
_cell.length_a   1.000
_cell.length_b   1.000
_cell.length_c   1.000
_cell.angle_alpha   90.00
_cell.angle_beta   90.00
_cell.angle_gamma   90.00
#
_symmetry.space_group_name_H-M   'P 1'
#
loop_
_entity.id
_entity.type
_entity.pdbx_description
1 polymer ?
#
loop_
_entity_poly.entity_id
_entity_poly.type
_entity_poly.pdbx_seq_one_letter_code
_entity_poly.pdbx_strand_id
1 'polypeptide(L)'
;MIKIIHPRPSPIAATLYTLRDMNVDVIVMHGPTGCCFRTARLLEGDGVRVVTTGMSENDFILGAGEKLVETLTEAYEQFKPKLMGIAGTCASMIIGEDLKEAIATADLPCTVIPVESHGGSGEGDNTVGAIMVLDAAVECGVIPREEADRQIEMLEKATEVEKTRGMAQGKYIKPNFGDSKESVAKTVVNALKENKKVAFVLNVKKETSYLFADIINFDYKQINPDNKPIFVANLDENVGLPRIRQHAVNIKDQLGIEPDFITGGLDEYPITANKAAEYLKDKDLDLIVVFGVPHAFPIEEFEVESVAVTDGPRLVEPLRELGYTHVVAELDAHSKTLGTDEIVFSDFGGMIRSAIGWLDE
;
A
#
# COMPACT_ATOMS: atom_id res chain seq x y z
N MET A 1 -9.62 8.29 -30.57
CA MET A 1 -8.13 8.18 -30.48
C MET A 1 -7.83 7.09 -29.47
N ILE A 2 -7.09 6.05 -29.85
CA ILE A 2 -6.69 4.98 -28.94
C ILE A 2 -5.65 5.56 -27.95
N LYS A 3 -5.95 5.50 -26.66
CA LYS A 3 -4.99 5.88 -25.59
C LYS A 3 -4.22 4.65 -25.15
N ILE A 4 -2.90 4.74 -25.11
CA ILE A 4 -2.04 3.71 -24.51
C ILE A 4 -1.88 4.08 -23.03
N ILE A 5 -2.40 3.22 -22.16
CA ILE A 5 -2.35 3.39 -20.71
C ILE A 5 -1.69 2.19 -20.04
N HIS A 6 -1.19 2.38 -18.83
CA HIS A 6 -0.70 1.26 -18.04
C HIS A 6 -1.86 0.43 -17.48
N PRO A 7 -1.73 -0.91 -17.44
CA PRO A 7 -2.72 -1.75 -16.81
C PRO A 7 -2.78 -1.46 -15.31
N ARG A 8 -3.99 -1.45 -14.76
CA ARG A 8 -4.26 -1.28 -13.34
C ARG A 8 -4.79 -2.59 -12.75
N PRO A 9 -4.70 -2.79 -11.43
CA PRO A 9 -5.33 -3.93 -10.76
C PRO A 9 -6.83 -3.95 -11.03
N SER A 10 -7.38 -5.15 -11.22
CA SER A 10 -8.83 -5.33 -11.40
C SER A 10 -9.56 -5.17 -10.06
N PRO A 11 -10.89 -4.93 -10.07
CA PRO A 11 -11.72 -4.91 -8.86
C PRO A 11 -11.55 -6.17 -8.00
N ILE A 12 -11.46 -7.37 -8.58
CA ILE A 12 -11.23 -8.62 -7.82
C ILE A 12 -9.89 -8.57 -7.07
N ALA A 13 -8.83 -8.06 -7.69
CA ALA A 13 -7.54 -7.93 -7.01
C ALA A 13 -7.64 -6.98 -5.81
N ALA A 14 -8.34 -5.86 -5.97
CA ALA A 14 -8.58 -4.93 -4.87
C ALA A 14 -9.43 -5.55 -3.76
N THR A 15 -10.46 -6.34 -4.11
CA THR A 15 -11.26 -7.12 -3.15
C THR A 15 -10.36 -7.99 -2.27
N LEU A 16 -9.44 -8.73 -2.87
CA LEU A 16 -8.52 -9.60 -2.13
C LEU A 16 -7.60 -8.80 -1.20
N TYR A 17 -7.01 -7.70 -1.67
CA TYR A 17 -6.15 -6.85 -0.84
C TYR A 17 -6.92 -6.19 0.31
N THR A 18 -8.14 -5.73 0.08
CA THR A 18 -8.94 -5.07 1.12
C THR A 18 -9.43 -6.07 2.17
N LEU A 19 -9.83 -7.29 1.78
CA LEU A 19 -10.12 -8.38 2.71
C LEU A 19 -8.91 -8.72 3.59
N ARG A 20 -7.70 -8.78 3.01
CA ARG A 20 -6.46 -8.95 3.76
C ARG A 20 -6.30 -7.86 4.83
N ASP A 21 -6.57 -6.60 4.47
CA ASP A 21 -6.38 -5.45 5.37
C ASP A 21 -7.39 -5.44 6.53
N MET A 22 -8.51 -6.16 6.38
CA MET A 22 -9.46 -6.48 7.46
C MET A 22 -8.97 -7.56 8.43
N ASN A 23 -7.78 -8.14 8.21
CA ASN A 23 -7.28 -9.33 8.91
C ASN A 23 -8.18 -10.58 8.72
N VAL A 24 -8.68 -10.78 7.52
CA VAL A 24 -9.37 -12.02 7.15
C VAL A 24 -8.38 -13.18 7.16
N ASP A 25 -8.71 -14.26 7.86
CA ASP A 25 -7.85 -15.46 7.99
C ASP A 25 -7.85 -16.31 6.71
N VAL A 26 -9.02 -16.40 6.05
CA VAL A 26 -9.24 -17.21 4.84
C VAL A 26 -10.09 -16.44 3.85
N ILE A 27 -9.68 -16.42 2.59
CA ILE A 27 -10.48 -15.90 1.47
C ILE A 27 -10.88 -17.07 0.58
N VAL A 28 -12.18 -17.20 0.33
CA VAL A 28 -12.74 -18.16 -0.63
C VAL A 28 -13.01 -17.44 -1.95
N MET A 29 -12.28 -17.80 -2.99
CA MET A 29 -12.56 -17.35 -4.35
C MET A 29 -13.64 -18.20 -4.99
N HIS A 30 -14.83 -17.63 -5.19
CA HIS A 30 -15.93 -18.33 -5.82
C HIS A 30 -15.87 -18.18 -7.34
N GLY A 31 -15.20 -19.14 -7.98
CA GLY A 31 -14.95 -19.13 -9.41
C GLY A 31 -13.99 -20.21 -9.90
N PRO A 32 -13.56 -20.16 -11.17
CA PRO A 32 -12.55 -21.06 -11.71
C PRO A 32 -11.20 -20.91 -11.02
N THR A 33 -10.44 -22.02 -10.95
CA THR A 33 -9.13 -22.10 -10.26
C THR A 33 -8.08 -21.09 -10.72
N GLY A 34 -8.19 -20.59 -11.96
CA GLY A 34 -7.25 -19.60 -12.52
C GLY A 34 -7.57 -18.15 -12.21
N CYS A 35 -8.76 -17.86 -11.62
CA CYS A 35 -9.15 -16.49 -11.34
C CYS A 35 -8.20 -15.83 -10.36
N CYS A 36 -7.68 -14.65 -10.73
CA CYS A 36 -6.79 -13.82 -9.90
C CYS A 36 -5.58 -14.56 -9.30
N PHE A 37 -5.11 -15.65 -9.94
CA PHE A 37 -4.09 -16.55 -9.42
C PHE A 37 -2.84 -15.81 -8.92
N ARG A 38 -2.35 -14.81 -9.68
CA ARG A 38 -1.16 -14.05 -9.26
C ARG A 38 -1.39 -13.31 -7.93
N THR A 39 -2.54 -12.65 -7.78
CA THR A 39 -2.86 -11.91 -6.55
C THR A 39 -3.06 -12.88 -5.38
N ALA A 40 -3.77 -13.99 -5.60
CA ALA A 40 -3.94 -15.02 -4.59
C ALA A 40 -2.60 -15.56 -4.07
N ARG A 41 -1.65 -15.87 -4.97
CA ARG A 41 -0.30 -16.31 -4.58
C ARG A 41 0.51 -15.27 -3.82
N LEU A 42 0.35 -13.99 -4.15
CA LEU A 42 0.99 -12.91 -3.39
C LEU A 42 0.42 -12.82 -1.97
N LEU A 43 -0.89 -12.95 -1.83
CA LEU A 43 -1.55 -12.92 -0.51
C LEU A 43 -1.21 -14.13 0.36
N GLU A 44 -1.03 -15.31 -0.24
CA GLU A 44 -0.53 -16.47 0.50
C GLU A 44 0.90 -16.23 1.03
N GLY A 45 1.76 -15.58 0.24
CA GLY A 45 3.07 -15.11 0.70
C GLY A 45 2.96 -14.10 1.86
N ASP A 46 1.88 -13.35 1.91
CA ASP A 46 1.55 -12.35 2.94
C ASP A 46 0.77 -12.95 4.15
N GLY A 47 0.68 -14.28 4.22
CA GLY A 47 0.11 -15.02 5.34
C GLY A 47 -1.40 -15.23 5.30
N VAL A 48 -2.10 -14.76 4.25
CA VAL A 48 -3.54 -14.99 4.06
C VAL A 48 -3.77 -16.29 3.29
N ARG A 49 -4.64 -17.16 3.77
CA ARG A 49 -5.02 -18.38 3.04
C ARG A 49 -6.04 -18.05 1.97
N VAL A 50 -5.76 -18.45 0.74
CA VAL A 50 -6.70 -18.27 -0.39
C VAL A 50 -7.06 -19.63 -0.96
N VAL A 51 -8.34 -19.98 -0.86
CA VAL A 51 -8.92 -21.21 -1.42
C VAL A 51 -9.87 -20.87 -2.57
N THR A 52 -10.22 -21.83 -3.40
CA THR A 52 -11.11 -21.61 -4.54
C THR A 52 -12.15 -22.73 -4.64
N THR A 53 -13.37 -22.40 -5.04
CA THR A 53 -14.38 -23.40 -5.36
C THR A 53 -14.05 -24.20 -6.62
N GLY A 54 -13.14 -23.70 -7.46
CA GLY A 54 -12.68 -24.40 -8.67
C GLY A 54 -13.82 -24.73 -9.64
N MET A 55 -14.68 -23.74 -9.92
CA MET A 55 -15.84 -23.93 -10.82
C MET A 55 -15.42 -24.50 -12.15
N SER A 56 -16.15 -25.54 -12.57
CA SER A 56 -16.03 -26.21 -13.86
C SER A 56 -17.09 -25.72 -14.85
N GLU A 57 -17.05 -26.18 -16.09
CA GLU A 57 -18.07 -25.88 -17.11
C GLU A 57 -19.48 -26.34 -16.70
N ASN A 58 -19.59 -27.46 -15.95
CA ASN A 58 -20.89 -27.93 -15.45
C ASN A 58 -21.47 -26.97 -14.40
N ASP A 59 -20.62 -26.37 -13.55
CA ASP A 59 -21.06 -25.44 -12.52
C ASP A 59 -21.65 -24.16 -13.15
N PHE A 60 -21.21 -23.77 -14.36
CA PHE A 60 -21.80 -22.65 -15.10
C PHE A 60 -23.23 -22.94 -15.63
N ILE A 61 -23.55 -24.22 -15.80
CA ILE A 61 -24.86 -24.64 -16.35
C ILE A 61 -25.83 -24.94 -15.21
N LEU A 62 -25.33 -25.58 -14.14
CA LEU A 62 -26.16 -26.12 -13.05
C LEU A 62 -26.18 -25.25 -11.79
N GLY A 63 -25.27 -24.26 -11.70
CA GLY A 63 -25.01 -23.51 -10.49
C GLY A 63 -23.90 -24.14 -9.66
N ALA A 64 -23.29 -23.34 -8.79
CA ALA A 64 -22.18 -23.73 -7.93
C ALA A 64 -22.40 -23.39 -6.44
N GLY A 65 -23.63 -23.08 -6.05
CA GLY A 65 -23.96 -22.72 -4.66
C GLY A 65 -23.66 -23.84 -3.67
N GLU A 66 -24.00 -25.11 -3.98
CA GLU A 66 -23.67 -26.26 -3.13
C GLU A 66 -22.15 -26.40 -2.96
N LYS A 67 -21.39 -26.21 -4.03
CA LYS A 67 -19.94 -26.27 -4.01
C LYS A 67 -19.32 -25.14 -3.18
N LEU A 68 -19.93 -23.97 -3.17
CA LEU A 68 -19.53 -22.88 -2.29
C LEU A 68 -19.76 -23.25 -0.82
N VAL A 69 -20.89 -23.80 -0.48
CA VAL A 69 -21.22 -24.29 0.88
C VAL A 69 -20.22 -25.33 1.34
N GLU A 70 -19.92 -26.33 0.51
CA GLU A 70 -18.89 -27.35 0.81
C GLU A 70 -17.53 -26.71 1.05
N THR A 71 -17.07 -25.81 0.14
CA THR A 71 -15.77 -25.15 0.25
C THR A 71 -15.67 -24.28 1.52
N LEU A 72 -16.73 -23.58 1.88
CA LEU A 72 -16.79 -22.79 3.12
C LEU A 72 -16.67 -23.66 4.34
N THR A 73 -17.41 -24.79 4.36
CA THR A 73 -17.39 -25.73 5.48
C THR A 73 -16.03 -26.38 5.65
N GLU A 74 -15.44 -26.89 4.57
CA GLU A 74 -14.10 -27.50 4.58
C GLU A 74 -13.02 -26.49 5.00
N ALA A 75 -13.07 -25.26 4.47
CA ALA A 75 -12.14 -24.21 4.85
C ALA A 75 -12.26 -23.85 6.34
N TYR A 76 -13.47 -23.79 6.87
CA TYR A 76 -13.68 -23.59 8.30
C TYR A 76 -13.13 -24.77 9.14
N GLU A 77 -13.44 -26.01 8.75
CA GLU A 77 -12.95 -27.18 9.48
C GLU A 77 -11.43 -27.27 9.50
N GLN A 78 -10.79 -26.97 8.39
CA GLN A 78 -9.34 -27.06 8.23
C GLN A 78 -8.58 -25.94 8.95
N PHE A 79 -9.06 -24.68 8.85
CA PHE A 79 -8.30 -23.53 9.30
C PHE A 79 -8.83 -22.87 10.57
N LYS A 80 -10.07 -23.18 10.98
CA LYS A 80 -10.74 -22.57 12.14
C LYS A 80 -10.65 -21.05 12.20
N PRO A 81 -10.98 -20.34 11.10
CA PRO A 81 -10.87 -18.89 11.01
C PRO A 81 -11.86 -18.20 11.95
N LYS A 82 -11.49 -17.01 12.41
CA LYS A 82 -12.40 -16.10 13.11
C LYS A 82 -13.18 -15.23 12.14
N LEU A 83 -12.54 -14.89 11.02
CA LEU A 83 -13.09 -14.04 9.96
C LEU A 83 -12.74 -14.65 8.60
N MET A 84 -13.75 -14.84 7.75
CA MET A 84 -13.59 -15.28 6.37
C MET A 84 -14.08 -14.19 5.40
N GLY A 85 -13.57 -14.23 4.17
CA GLY A 85 -14.10 -13.44 3.07
C GLY A 85 -14.46 -14.33 1.89
N ILE A 86 -15.54 -14.01 1.16
CA ILE A 86 -15.83 -14.60 -0.14
C ILE A 86 -15.62 -13.53 -1.19
N ALA A 87 -14.76 -13.82 -2.17
CA ALA A 87 -14.62 -13.00 -3.37
C ALA A 87 -15.37 -13.69 -4.54
N GLY A 88 -16.51 -13.17 -4.90
CA GLY A 88 -17.20 -13.54 -6.13
C GLY A 88 -16.33 -13.19 -7.35
N THR A 89 -16.41 -13.98 -8.39
CA THR A 89 -15.70 -13.73 -9.65
C THR A 89 -16.70 -13.37 -10.75
N CYS A 90 -16.20 -12.89 -11.90
CA CYS A 90 -17.07 -12.66 -13.05
C CYS A 90 -17.91 -13.90 -13.37
N ALA A 91 -17.34 -15.09 -13.20
CA ALA A 91 -17.98 -16.37 -13.48
C ALA A 91 -19.22 -16.58 -12.59
N SER A 92 -19.05 -16.53 -11.28
CA SER A 92 -20.14 -16.73 -10.31
C SER A 92 -21.20 -15.61 -10.41
N MET A 93 -20.76 -14.36 -10.62
CA MET A 93 -21.71 -13.24 -10.71
C MET A 93 -22.55 -13.24 -12.00
N ILE A 94 -21.98 -13.68 -13.13
CA ILE A 94 -22.74 -13.78 -14.40
C ILE A 94 -23.82 -14.83 -14.32
N ILE A 95 -23.61 -15.93 -13.62
CA ILE A 95 -24.63 -16.98 -13.46
C ILE A 95 -25.60 -16.72 -12.30
N GLY A 96 -25.40 -15.63 -11.56
CA GLY A 96 -26.34 -15.18 -10.52
C GLY A 96 -26.24 -15.96 -9.21
N GLU A 97 -25.04 -16.41 -8.81
CA GLU A 97 -24.82 -17.07 -7.53
C GLU A 97 -25.14 -16.14 -6.35
N ASP A 98 -25.88 -16.64 -5.38
CA ASP A 98 -26.23 -15.93 -4.15
C ASP A 98 -25.24 -16.32 -3.03
N LEU A 99 -24.27 -15.43 -2.77
CA LEU A 99 -23.26 -15.65 -1.73
C LEU A 99 -23.84 -15.62 -0.31
N LYS A 100 -24.89 -14.82 -0.09
CA LYS A 100 -25.54 -14.70 1.22
C LYS A 100 -26.38 -15.96 1.56
N GLU A 101 -27.04 -16.53 0.57
CA GLU A 101 -27.75 -17.82 0.72
C GLU A 101 -26.78 -18.96 1.05
N ALA A 102 -25.63 -19.02 0.38
CA ALA A 102 -24.62 -20.03 0.65
C ALA A 102 -24.03 -19.90 2.07
N ILE A 103 -23.79 -18.67 2.55
CA ILE A 103 -23.34 -18.42 3.94
C ILE A 103 -24.40 -18.90 4.95
N ALA A 104 -25.65 -18.54 4.71
CA ALA A 104 -26.76 -18.95 5.59
C ALA A 104 -26.93 -20.48 5.64
N THR A 105 -26.73 -21.16 4.51
CA THR A 105 -26.79 -22.62 4.40
C THR A 105 -25.61 -23.30 5.09
N ALA A 106 -24.41 -22.74 5.00
CA ALA A 106 -23.23 -23.28 5.64
C ALA A 106 -23.26 -23.16 7.17
N ASP A 107 -24.01 -22.19 7.72
CA ASP A 107 -24.25 -21.97 9.15
C ASP A 107 -22.96 -22.05 10.02
N LEU A 108 -21.93 -21.29 9.61
CA LEU A 108 -20.61 -21.35 10.23
C LEU A 108 -20.54 -20.50 11.51
N PRO A 109 -19.79 -20.95 12.54
CA PRO A 109 -19.63 -20.20 13.79
C PRO A 109 -18.57 -19.08 13.70
N CYS A 110 -18.37 -18.48 12.52
CA CYS A 110 -17.49 -17.35 12.29
C CYS A 110 -18.17 -16.34 11.37
N THR A 111 -17.69 -15.09 11.38
CA THR A 111 -18.17 -14.06 10.46
C THR A 111 -17.63 -14.31 9.06
N VAL A 112 -18.48 -14.20 8.04
CA VAL A 112 -18.11 -14.33 6.62
C VAL A 112 -18.55 -13.07 5.88
N ILE A 113 -17.62 -12.38 5.21
CA ILE A 113 -17.89 -11.18 4.42
C ILE A 113 -18.12 -11.59 2.96
N PRO A 114 -19.36 -11.51 2.41
CA PRO A 114 -19.62 -11.78 1.02
C PRO A 114 -19.33 -10.55 0.15
N VAL A 115 -18.49 -10.72 -0.87
CA VAL A 115 -18.20 -9.64 -1.82
C VAL A 115 -18.51 -10.06 -3.23
N GLU A 116 -19.56 -9.48 -3.81
CA GLU A 116 -20.01 -9.72 -5.19
C GLU A 116 -19.13 -8.98 -6.19
N SER A 117 -17.82 -9.29 -6.21
CA SER A 117 -16.88 -8.60 -7.07
C SER A 117 -16.94 -9.09 -8.50
N HIS A 118 -16.89 -8.17 -9.45
CA HIS A 118 -16.81 -8.48 -10.86
C HIS A 118 -15.60 -7.77 -11.48
N GLY A 119 -14.72 -8.55 -12.06
CA GLY A 119 -13.52 -8.02 -12.70
C GLY A 119 -13.65 -7.80 -14.20
N GLY A 120 -14.80 -8.13 -14.80
CA GLY A 120 -14.89 -8.34 -16.23
C GLY A 120 -15.64 -7.30 -17.07
N SER A 121 -16.34 -6.35 -16.47
CA SER A 121 -17.14 -5.38 -17.24
C SER A 121 -16.31 -4.31 -17.95
N GLY A 122 -15.00 -4.21 -17.65
CA GLY A 122 -14.13 -3.15 -18.18
C GLY A 122 -14.45 -1.75 -17.66
N GLU A 123 -15.48 -1.63 -16.85
CA GLU A 123 -15.89 -0.41 -16.17
C GLU A 123 -15.55 -0.50 -14.69
N GLY A 124 -14.70 0.37 -14.24
CA GLY A 124 -14.22 0.42 -12.86
C GLY A 124 -12.76 0.03 -12.71
N ASP A 125 -12.15 0.60 -11.73
CA ASP A 125 -10.77 0.35 -11.31
C ASP A 125 -10.75 -0.41 -9.98
N ASN A 126 -9.58 -0.50 -9.37
CA ASN A 126 -9.39 -1.11 -8.07
C ASN A 126 -10.22 -0.46 -6.95
N THR A 127 -10.63 0.81 -7.08
CA THR A 127 -11.44 1.51 -6.07
C THR A 127 -12.80 0.83 -5.88
N VAL A 128 -13.43 0.40 -6.98
CA VAL A 128 -14.75 -0.30 -6.93
C VAL A 128 -14.69 -1.56 -6.07
N GLY A 129 -13.66 -2.39 -6.27
CA GLY A 129 -13.50 -3.63 -5.49
C GLY A 129 -13.25 -3.37 -4.01
N ALA A 130 -12.49 -2.32 -3.68
CA ALA A 130 -12.26 -1.93 -2.29
C ALA A 130 -13.55 -1.42 -1.61
N ILE A 131 -14.34 -0.57 -2.29
CA ILE A 131 -15.62 -0.06 -1.78
C ILE A 131 -16.59 -1.22 -1.51
N MET A 132 -16.70 -2.19 -2.41
CA MET A 132 -17.55 -3.37 -2.21
C MET A 132 -17.21 -4.14 -0.93
N VAL A 133 -15.91 -4.30 -0.63
CA VAL A 133 -15.48 -4.95 0.62
C VAL A 133 -15.83 -4.12 1.84
N LEU A 134 -15.60 -2.80 1.79
CA LEU A 134 -15.90 -1.89 2.89
C LEU A 134 -17.38 -1.91 3.24
N ASP A 135 -18.25 -1.83 2.23
CA ASP A 135 -19.71 -1.89 2.42
C ASP A 135 -20.15 -3.24 2.98
N ALA A 136 -19.66 -4.36 2.43
CA ALA A 136 -19.97 -5.70 2.93
C ALA A 136 -19.47 -5.90 4.38
N ALA A 137 -18.28 -5.37 4.72
CA ALA A 137 -17.74 -5.44 6.07
C ALA A 137 -18.57 -4.64 7.08
N VAL A 138 -19.14 -3.51 6.68
CA VAL A 138 -20.11 -2.75 7.50
C VAL A 138 -21.40 -3.54 7.71
N GLU A 139 -21.96 -4.14 6.64
CA GLU A 139 -23.16 -4.99 6.75
C GLU A 139 -22.96 -6.17 7.71
N CYS A 140 -21.75 -6.75 7.72
CA CYS A 140 -21.39 -7.83 8.62
C CYS A 140 -20.96 -7.38 10.03
N GLY A 141 -20.94 -6.08 10.31
CA GLY A 141 -20.53 -5.53 11.60
C GLY A 141 -19.03 -5.65 11.92
N VAL A 142 -18.18 -5.84 10.90
CA VAL A 142 -16.72 -5.98 11.06
C VAL A 142 -16.04 -4.63 11.28
N ILE A 143 -16.51 -3.59 10.57
CA ILE A 143 -16.07 -2.21 10.76
C ILE A 143 -17.27 -1.27 10.90
N PRO A 144 -17.13 -0.14 11.58
CA PRO A 144 -18.17 0.88 11.61
C PRO A 144 -18.28 1.62 10.25
N ARG A 145 -19.47 2.16 9.94
CA ARG A 145 -19.73 2.95 8.73
C ARG A 145 -18.77 4.14 8.59
N GLU A 146 -18.48 4.82 9.68
CA GLU A 146 -17.56 5.95 9.73
C GLU A 146 -16.16 5.60 9.18
N GLU A 147 -15.64 4.42 9.56
CA GLU A 147 -14.35 3.95 9.05
C GLU A 147 -14.42 3.61 7.56
N ALA A 148 -15.52 2.98 7.11
CA ALA A 148 -15.70 2.70 5.69
C ALA A 148 -15.75 3.99 4.85
N ASP A 149 -16.51 4.99 5.29
CA ASP A 149 -16.63 6.28 4.61
C ASP A 149 -15.27 7.02 4.56
N ARG A 150 -14.49 6.97 5.63
CA ARG A 150 -13.12 7.51 5.68
C ARG A 150 -12.21 6.80 4.66
N GLN A 151 -12.27 5.48 4.59
CA GLN A 151 -11.46 4.69 3.63
C GLN A 151 -11.86 5.02 2.18
N ILE A 152 -13.15 5.17 1.89
CA ILE A 152 -13.65 5.56 0.57
C ILE A 152 -13.11 6.94 0.18
N GLU A 153 -13.17 7.91 1.07
CA GLU A 153 -12.60 9.24 0.84
C GLU A 153 -11.10 9.17 0.52
N MET A 154 -10.35 8.36 1.26
CA MET A 154 -8.90 8.18 0.99
C MET A 154 -8.62 7.53 -0.36
N LEU A 155 -9.43 6.55 -0.78
CA LEU A 155 -9.32 5.91 -2.09
C LEU A 155 -9.59 6.90 -3.23
N GLU A 156 -10.59 7.77 -3.09
CA GLU A 156 -10.89 8.81 -4.06
C GLU A 156 -9.75 9.82 -4.19
N LYS A 157 -9.23 10.32 -3.07
CA LYS A 157 -8.07 11.23 -3.03
C LYS A 157 -6.80 10.57 -3.59
N ALA A 158 -6.54 9.31 -3.27
CA ALA A 158 -5.44 8.55 -3.84
C ALA A 158 -5.55 8.45 -5.37
N THR A 159 -6.77 8.20 -5.86
CA THR A 159 -7.02 8.12 -7.30
C THR A 159 -6.82 9.48 -7.98
N GLU A 160 -7.19 10.58 -7.35
CA GLU A 160 -6.96 11.93 -7.85
C GLU A 160 -5.46 12.24 -7.92
N VAL A 161 -4.71 11.96 -6.87
CA VAL A 161 -3.24 12.14 -6.83
C VAL A 161 -2.58 11.33 -7.95
N GLU A 162 -2.95 10.07 -8.14
CA GLU A 162 -2.39 9.23 -9.21
C GLU A 162 -2.74 9.75 -10.62
N LYS A 163 -3.92 10.32 -10.83
CA LYS A 163 -4.34 10.89 -12.12
C LYS A 163 -3.68 12.23 -12.43
N THR A 164 -3.41 13.03 -11.42
CA THR A 164 -2.89 14.40 -11.60
C THR A 164 -1.37 14.46 -11.51
N ARG A 165 -0.76 13.71 -10.60
CA ARG A 165 0.66 13.81 -10.23
C ARG A 165 1.42 12.49 -10.36
N GLY A 166 0.71 11.34 -10.40
CA GLY A 166 1.27 9.99 -10.41
C GLY A 166 1.34 9.34 -11.80
N MET A 167 1.20 8.02 -11.83
CA MET A 167 1.33 7.20 -13.05
C MET A 167 0.05 7.12 -13.89
N ALA A 168 -1.12 7.50 -13.36
CA ALA A 168 -2.42 7.32 -14.00
C ALA A 168 -2.86 8.54 -14.86
N GLN A 169 -1.93 9.31 -15.39
CA GLN A 169 -2.19 10.53 -16.17
C GLN A 169 -2.76 10.29 -17.59
N GLY A 170 -3.15 9.06 -17.93
CA GLY A 170 -3.71 8.75 -19.26
C GLY A 170 -2.72 8.78 -20.42
N LYS A 171 -1.41 8.82 -20.12
CA LYS A 171 -0.29 8.74 -21.07
C LYS A 171 0.63 7.58 -20.73
N TYR A 172 1.35 7.03 -21.72
CA TYR A 172 2.41 6.07 -21.47
C TYR A 172 3.65 6.80 -20.93
N ILE A 173 4.13 6.38 -19.76
CA ILE A 173 5.35 6.89 -19.14
C ILE A 173 6.44 5.84 -19.26
N LYS A 174 7.56 6.18 -19.88
CA LYS A 174 8.72 5.27 -20.02
C LYS A 174 9.38 5.08 -18.65
N PRO A 175 9.74 3.82 -18.27
CA PRO A 175 10.52 3.60 -17.05
C PRO A 175 11.88 4.31 -17.10
N ASN A 176 12.27 4.91 -15.98
CA ASN A 176 13.59 5.48 -15.73
C ASN A 176 14.06 5.04 -14.35
N PHE A 177 15.35 4.76 -14.18
CA PHE A 177 15.89 4.28 -12.89
C PHE A 177 16.28 5.40 -11.91
N GLY A 178 16.16 6.64 -12.36
CA GLY A 178 16.51 7.81 -11.56
C GLY A 178 18.01 8.06 -11.45
N ASP A 179 18.36 8.83 -10.44
CA ASP A 179 19.73 9.23 -10.16
C ASP A 179 20.50 8.12 -9.42
N SER A 180 21.83 8.21 -9.38
CA SER A 180 22.67 7.27 -8.64
C SER A 180 22.35 7.32 -7.15
N LYS A 181 21.90 6.20 -6.57
CA LYS A 181 21.61 6.07 -5.15
C LYS A 181 22.80 6.48 -4.28
N GLU A 182 24.02 6.08 -4.68
CA GLU A 182 25.26 6.43 -4.00
C GLU A 182 25.50 7.94 -4.01
N SER A 183 25.37 8.59 -5.16
CA SER A 183 25.58 10.04 -5.29
C SER A 183 24.59 10.81 -4.44
N VAL A 184 23.30 10.45 -4.50
CA VAL A 184 22.25 11.13 -3.73
C VAL A 184 22.39 10.87 -2.23
N ALA A 185 22.76 9.65 -1.82
CA ALA A 185 23.05 9.37 -0.41
C ALA A 185 24.22 10.20 0.13
N LYS A 186 25.28 10.38 -0.67
CA LYS A 186 26.40 11.30 -0.31
C LYS A 186 25.93 12.74 -0.17
N THR A 187 25.04 13.21 -1.04
CA THR A 187 24.43 14.57 -0.91
C THR A 187 23.71 14.71 0.44
N VAL A 188 22.87 13.75 0.80
CA VAL A 188 22.12 13.76 2.07
C VAL A 188 23.06 13.75 3.29
N VAL A 189 24.05 12.84 3.30
CA VAL A 189 25.02 12.72 4.41
C VAL A 189 25.88 13.97 4.52
N ASN A 190 26.35 14.54 3.41
CA ASN A 190 27.12 15.77 3.41
C ASN A 190 26.30 16.96 3.93
N ALA A 191 25.03 17.08 3.56
CA ALA A 191 24.15 18.12 4.09
C ALA A 191 24.07 18.07 5.63
N LEU A 192 23.90 16.87 6.20
CA LEU A 192 23.93 16.70 7.67
C LEU A 192 25.28 17.04 8.28
N LYS A 193 26.39 16.63 7.64
CA LYS A 193 27.76 16.93 8.07
C LYS A 193 28.05 18.43 8.07
N GLU A 194 27.55 19.14 7.06
CA GLU A 194 27.68 20.58 6.87
C GLU A 194 26.75 21.41 7.76
N ASN A 195 26.04 20.77 8.68
CA ASN A 195 25.10 21.41 9.60
C ASN A 195 23.88 22.05 8.89
N LYS A 196 23.51 21.56 7.69
CA LYS A 196 22.29 21.96 6.99
C LYS A 196 21.06 21.38 7.69
N LYS A 197 19.96 22.12 7.64
CA LYS A 197 18.67 21.66 8.17
C LYS A 197 17.99 20.72 7.20
N VAL A 198 17.96 19.44 7.54
CA VAL A 198 17.42 18.37 6.71
C VAL A 198 16.11 17.84 7.31
N ALA A 199 15.07 17.71 6.48
CA ALA A 199 13.83 17.02 6.85
C ALA A 199 13.70 15.72 6.08
N PHE A 200 13.33 14.64 6.79
CA PHE A 200 12.94 13.34 6.23
C PHE A 200 11.44 13.17 6.37
N VAL A 201 10.74 12.94 5.25
CA VAL A 201 9.30 12.76 5.20
C VAL A 201 8.99 11.35 4.74
N LEU A 202 8.61 10.50 5.67
CA LEU A 202 8.07 9.17 5.40
C LEU A 202 6.57 9.32 5.12
N ASN A 203 6.20 9.42 3.84
CA ASN A 203 4.82 9.45 3.37
C ASN A 203 4.56 8.21 2.52
N VAL A 204 4.20 7.11 3.16
CA VAL A 204 4.18 5.78 2.55
C VAL A 204 2.79 5.18 2.57
N LYS A 205 2.53 4.31 1.61
CA LYS A 205 1.40 3.40 1.60
C LYS A 205 1.78 2.08 2.30
N LYS A 206 0.78 1.41 2.85
CA LYS A 206 0.94 0.16 3.62
C LYS A 206 1.80 -0.90 2.95
N GLU A 207 1.67 -1.07 1.61
CA GLU A 207 2.31 -2.15 0.85
C GLU A 207 3.83 -2.03 0.79
N THR A 208 4.39 -0.84 1.01
CA THR A 208 5.84 -0.59 0.90
C THR A 208 6.44 0.06 2.14
N SER A 209 5.64 0.20 3.20
CA SER A 209 6.01 0.94 4.41
C SER A 209 7.26 0.38 5.11
N TYR A 210 7.38 -0.94 5.22
CA TYR A 210 8.54 -1.58 5.85
C TYR A 210 9.86 -1.35 5.09
N LEU A 211 9.81 -1.20 3.76
CA LEU A 211 11.01 -0.90 2.98
C LEU A 211 11.43 0.56 3.16
N PHE A 212 10.48 1.48 3.03
CA PHE A 212 10.81 2.90 3.11
C PHE A 212 11.17 3.34 4.53
N ALA A 213 10.67 2.68 5.56
CA ALA A 213 11.08 2.91 6.94
C ALA A 213 12.58 2.66 7.17
N ASP A 214 13.21 1.75 6.41
CA ASP A 214 14.64 1.49 6.47
C ASP A 214 15.50 2.71 6.11
N ILE A 215 14.99 3.62 5.29
CA ILE A 215 15.74 4.82 4.86
C ILE A 215 16.09 5.73 6.04
N ILE A 216 15.21 5.81 7.04
CA ILE A 216 15.45 6.61 8.26
C ILE A 216 16.05 5.76 9.41
N ASN A 217 16.32 4.49 9.17
CA ASN A 217 16.93 3.61 10.16
C ASN A 217 18.46 3.74 10.17
N PHE A 218 18.94 4.91 10.52
CA PHE A 218 20.37 5.23 10.68
C PHE A 218 20.60 6.14 11.90
N ASP A 219 21.79 6.09 12.47
CA ASP A 219 22.18 6.94 13.59
C ASP A 219 22.82 8.24 13.08
N TYR A 220 22.02 9.31 13.01
CA TYR A 220 22.48 10.63 12.59
C TYR A 220 23.63 11.19 13.47
N LYS A 221 23.76 10.74 14.73
CA LYS A 221 24.80 11.19 15.64
C LYS A 221 26.20 10.76 15.19
N GLN A 222 26.29 9.70 14.39
CA GLN A 222 27.55 9.31 13.75
C GLN A 222 27.99 10.29 12.64
N ILE A 223 27.06 11.10 12.12
CA ILE A 223 27.37 12.12 11.11
C ILE A 223 27.67 13.44 11.82
N ASN A 224 26.72 13.92 12.60
CA ASN A 224 26.82 15.18 13.34
C ASN A 224 25.86 15.14 14.55
N PRO A 225 26.35 14.91 15.77
CA PRO A 225 25.51 14.81 16.97
C PRO A 225 24.76 16.09 17.32
N ASP A 226 25.25 17.25 16.84
CA ASP A 226 24.64 18.56 17.10
C ASP A 226 23.60 18.95 16.05
N ASN A 227 23.48 18.19 14.96
CA ASN A 227 22.54 18.44 13.87
C ASN A 227 21.50 17.33 13.74
N LYS A 228 20.47 17.35 14.61
CA LYS A 228 19.37 16.42 14.53
C LYS A 228 18.49 16.76 13.32
N PRO A 229 18.29 15.85 12.33
CA PRO A 229 17.30 16.05 11.27
C PRO A 229 15.87 16.01 11.82
N ILE A 230 14.94 16.60 11.08
CA ILE A 230 13.51 16.54 11.38
C ILE A 230 12.93 15.28 10.74
N PHE A 231 12.26 14.45 11.52
CA PHE A 231 11.58 13.23 11.04
C PHE A 231 10.07 13.41 11.09
N VAL A 232 9.42 13.29 9.94
CA VAL A 232 7.97 13.36 9.78
C VAL A 232 7.48 12.05 9.19
N ALA A 233 6.42 11.45 9.75
CA ALA A 233 5.93 10.14 9.29
C ALA A 233 4.41 10.01 9.36
N ASN A 234 3.83 9.25 8.44
CA ASN A 234 2.42 8.86 8.48
C ASN A 234 2.23 7.49 9.18
N LEU A 235 2.69 7.40 10.42
CA LEU A 235 2.70 6.18 11.24
C LEU A 235 1.75 6.27 12.45
N ASP A 236 0.53 6.80 12.26
CA ASP A 236 -0.48 6.79 13.32
C ASP A 236 -1.06 5.36 13.46
N GLU A 237 -0.80 4.75 14.62
CA GLU A 237 -1.22 3.38 14.96
C GLU A 237 -2.70 3.25 15.29
N ASN A 238 -3.40 4.38 15.45
CA ASN A 238 -4.82 4.41 15.78
C ASN A 238 -5.72 4.57 14.56
N VAL A 239 -5.13 4.86 13.39
CA VAL A 239 -5.84 5.17 12.15
C VAL A 239 -5.66 4.06 11.13
N GLY A 240 -6.77 3.61 10.51
CA GLY A 240 -6.76 2.62 9.45
C GLY A 240 -7.41 1.29 9.80
N LEU A 241 -7.49 0.41 8.81
CA LEU A 241 -7.95 -0.96 8.98
C LEU A 241 -7.01 -1.75 9.91
N PRO A 242 -7.44 -2.86 10.51
CA PRO A 242 -6.68 -3.55 11.55
C PRO A 242 -5.23 -3.88 11.18
N ARG A 243 -5.00 -4.37 9.96
CA ARG A 243 -3.64 -4.71 9.49
C ARG A 243 -2.79 -3.47 9.25
N ILE A 244 -3.40 -2.38 8.79
CA ILE A 244 -2.70 -1.11 8.53
C ILE A 244 -2.17 -0.52 9.84
N ARG A 245 -3.00 -0.51 10.88
CA ARG A 245 -2.59 -0.08 12.22
C ARG A 245 -1.45 -0.95 12.77
N GLN A 246 -1.54 -2.27 12.58
CA GLN A 246 -0.48 -3.18 13.03
C GLN A 246 0.86 -2.90 12.32
N HIS A 247 0.84 -2.58 11.03
CA HIS A 247 2.07 -2.19 10.31
C HIS A 247 2.69 -0.92 10.91
N ALA A 248 1.88 0.08 11.27
CA ALA A 248 2.40 1.30 11.91
C ALA A 248 3.05 0.99 13.27
N VAL A 249 2.41 0.15 14.10
CA VAL A 249 2.98 -0.32 15.38
C VAL A 249 4.32 -1.02 15.14
N ASN A 250 4.34 -2.03 14.27
CA ASN A 250 5.54 -2.83 14.02
C ASN A 250 6.72 -1.97 13.52
N ILE A 251 6.45 -0.97 12.67
CA ILE A 251 7.48 -0.07 12.17
C ILE A 251 8.00 0.83 13.31
N LYS A 252 7.12 1.44 14.11
CA LYS A 252 7.51 2.30 15.23
C LYS A 252 8.36 1.57 16.25
N ASP A 253 8.00 0.31 16.57
CA ASP A 253 8.74 -0.51 17.54
C ASP A 253 10.16 -0.87 17.06
N GLN A 254 10.39 -0.89 15.75
CA GLN A 254 11.68 -1.26 15.15
C GLN A 254 12.52 -0.06 14.73
N LEU A 255 11.92 1.13 14.59
CA LEU A 255 12.67 2.34 14.28
C LEU A 255 13.52 2.77 15.49
N GLY A 256 14.81 3.01 15.26
CA GLY A 256 15.72 3.56 16.27
C GLY A 256 15.53 5.07 16.55
N ILE A 257 14.53 5.69 15.88
CA ILE A 257 14.21 7.11 16.00
C ILE A 257 12.70 7.29 16.24
N GLU A 258 12.37 8.35 16.96
CA GLU A 258 10.97 8.77 17.14
C GLU A 258 10.66 9.93 16.17
N PRO A 259 9.59 9.87 15.37
CA PRO A 259 9.18 10.97 14.53
C PRO A 259 8.86 12.24 15.34
N ASP A 260 9.35 13.38 14.87
CA ASP A 260 9.04 14.70 15.48
C ASP A 260 7.60 15.11 15.23
N PHE A 261 6.96 14.58 14.15
CA PHE A 261 5.57 14.82 13.82
C PHE A 261 4.94 13.61 13.11
N ILE A 262 3.79 13.15 13.59
CA ILE A 262 2.98 12.11 12.95
C ILE A 262 1.82 12.77 12.21
N THR A 263 1.74 12.56 10.91
CA THR A 263 0.78 13.23 10.00
C THR A 263 -0.55 12.50 9.87
N GLY A 264 -0.61 11.21 10.18
CA GLY A 264 -1.77 10.34 10.08
C GLY A 264 -1.41 8.90 9.81
N GLY A 265 -2.37 8.08 9.38
CA GLY A 265 -2.21 6.65 9.09
C GLY A 265 -1.60 6.34 7.73
N LEU A 266 -1.17 5.09 7.56
CA LEU A 266 -0.53 4.60 6.32
C LEU A 266 -1.47 4.62 5.10
N ASP A 267 -2.77 4.54 5.29
CA ASP A 267 -3.79 4.64 4.25
C ASP A 267 -4.16 6.08 3.91
N GLU A 268 -3.73 7.04 4.74
CA GLU A 268 -3.99 8.47 4.56
C GLU A 268 -2.90 9.20 3.74
N TYR A 269 -1.98 8.47 3.09
CA TYR A 269 -0.88 9.05 2.34
C TYR A 269 -1.27 10.15 1.33
N PRO A 270 -2.49 10.18 0.75
CA PRO A 270 -2.89 11.27 -0.15
C PRO A 270 -3.07 12.62 0.54
N ILE A 271 -3.36 12.63 1.86
CA ILE A 271 -3.58 13.86 2.64
C ILE A 271 -2.46 14.14 3.64
N THR A 272 -1.77 13.12 4.12
CA THR A 272 -0.67 13.26 5.10
C THR A 272 0.52 14.00 4.52
N ALA A 273 0.73 13.93 3.19
CA ALA A 273 1.74 14.69 2.50
C ALA A 273 1.55 16.22 2.64
N ASN A 274 0.30 16.71 2.55
CA ASN A 274 -0.01 18.13 2.76
C ASN A 274 0.17 18.54 4.22
N LYS A 275 -0.22 17.68 5.18
CA LYS A 275 0.02 17.92 6.61
C LYS A 275 1.52 17.99 6.93
N ALA A 276 2.33 17.14 6.28
CA ALA A 276 3.79 17.20 6.40
C ALA A 276 4.34 18.52 5.85
N ALA A 277 3.88 18.93 4.67
CA ALA A 277 4.30 20.20 4.07
C ALA A 277 3.93 21.40 4.96
N GLU A 278 2.71 21.44 5.49
CA GLU A 278 2.28 22.49 6.41
C GLU A 278 3.16 22.56 7.67
N TYR A 279 3.48 21.42 8.25
CA TYR A 279 4.39 21.36 9.41
C TYR A 279 5.80 21.87 9.10
N LEU A 280 6.27 21.66 7.87
CA LEU A 280 7.63 22.01 7.44
C LEU A 280 7.79 23.44 6.91
N LYS A 281 6.71 24.13 6.53
CA LYS A 281 6.73 25.47 5.92
C LYS A 281 7.58 26.51 6.67
N ASP A 282 7.54 26.49 7.99
CA ASP A 282 8.22 27.47 8.85
C ASP A 282 9.55 26.97 9.42
N LYS A 283 10.12 25.89 8.87
CA LYS A 283 11.31 25.23 9.45
C LYS A 283 12.65 25.75 8.89
N ASP A 284 12.65 26.61 7.89
CA ASP A 284 13.87 27.16 7.26
C ASP A 284 14.84 26.04 6.85
N LEU A 285 14.37 25.16 5.94
CA LEU A 285 15.07 23.94 5.53
C LEU A 285 16.07 24.20 4.39
N ASP A 286 17.16 23.43 4.38
CA ASP A 286 18.13 23.38 3.27
C ASP A 286 17.88 22.18 2.35
N LEU A 287 17.35 21.07 2.90
CA LEU A 287 17.10 19.84 2.15
C LEU A 287 15.84 19.13 2.65
N ILE A 288 14.99 18.67 1.74
CA ILE A 288 13.84 17.81 2.04
C ILE A 288 14.01 16.47 1.33
N VAL A 289 13.93 15.36 2.07
CA VAL A 289 13.94 14.00 1.54
C VAL A 289 12.56 13.39 1.74
N VAL A 290 11.83 13.14 0.65
CA VAL A 290 10.47 12.54 0.67
C VAL A 290 10.52 11.15 0.09
N PHE A 291 10.01 10.15 0.80
CA PHE A 291 10.07 8.77 0.35
C PHE A 291 8.73 8.04 0.56
N GLY A 292 8.49 7.07 -0.34
CA GLY A 292 7.24 6.32 -0.47
C GLY A 292 6.35 6.82 -1.58
N VAL A 293 5.53 7.82 -1.31
CA VAL A 293 4.62 8.46 -2.27
C VAL A 293 4.96 9.96 -2.44
N PRO A 294 6.17 10.28 -2.96
CA PRO A 294 6.65 11.66 -3.04
C PRO A 294 5.83 12.54 -3.98
N HIS A 295 5.12 11.98 -4.97
CA HIS A 295 4.25 12.75 -5.86
C HIS A 295 2.99 13.30 -5.16
N ALA A 296 2.65 12.83 -3.96
CA ALA A 296 1.60 13.44 -3.14
C ALA A 296 2.08 14.69 -2.40
N PHE A 297 3.39 14.82 -2.14
CA PHE A 297 3.95 15.96 -1.42
C PHE A 297 4.05 17.18 -2.34
N PRO A 298 3.60 18.38 -1.90
CA PRO A 298 3.61 19.60 -2.72
C PRO A 298 5.01 20.26 -2.70
N ILE A 299 6.00 19.59 -3.30
CA ILE A 299 7.40 20.05 -3.30
C ILE A 299 7.57 21.41 -4.01
N GLU A 300 6.70 21.72 -4.96
CA GLU A 300 6.66 22.99 -5.67
C GLU A 300 6.39 24.22 -4.79
N GLU A 301 5.97 24.02 -3.54
CA GLU A 301 5.78 25.07 -2.54
C GLU A 301 7.08 25.40 -1.78
N PHE A 302 8.16 24.66 -2.04
CA PHE A 302 9.44 24.79 -1.34
C PHE A 302 10.57 25.18 -2.28
N GLU A 303 11.31 26.22 -1.94
CA GLU A 303 12.52 26.64 -2.66
C GLU A 303 13.79 26.06 -2.01
N VAL A 304 13.86 24.72 -1.96
CA VAL A 304 14.94 23.97 -1.29
C VAL A 304 15.46 22.84 -2.16
N GLU A 305 16.68 22.39 -1.92
CA GLU A 305 17.17 21.13 -2.49
C GLU A 305 16.27 19.97 -2.03
N SER A 306 15.95 19.04 -2.94
CA SER A 306 14.97 18.00 -2.62
C SER A 306 15.30 16.65 -3.24
N VAL A 307 15.00 15.60 -2.50
CA VAL A 307 15.18 14.21 -2.90
C VAL A 307 13.84 13.50 -2.84
N ALA A 308 13.43 12.87 -3.93
CA ALA A 308 12.31 11.94 -3.97
C ALA A 308 12.82 10.50 -4.03
N VAL A 309 12.31 9.62 -3.18
CA VAL A 309 12.56 8.17 -3.26
C VAL A 309 11.24 7.45 -3.47
N THR A 310 11.09 6.80 -4.62
CA THR A 310 9.83 6.17 -5.08
C THR A 310 9.99 4.68 -5.35
N ASP A 311 8.89 3.93 -5.26
CA ASP A 311 8.82 2.49 -5.57
C ASP A 311 8.65 2.20 -7.09
N GLY A 312 8.50 3.24 -7.91
CA GLY A 312 8.13 3.11 -9.31
C GLY A 312 9.08 3.80 -10.28
N PRO A 313 9.76 3.05 -11.18
CA PRO A 313 10.62 3.68 -12.21
C PRO A 313 9.84 4.56 -13.20
N ARG A 314 8.51 4.43 -13.27
CA ARG A 314 7.65 5.31 -14.08
C ARG A 314 7.28 6.63 -13.39
N LEU A 315 7.56 6.76 -12.10
CA LEU A 315 7.35 8.02 -11.36
C LEU A 315 8.54 8.97 -11.47
N VAL A 316 9.70 8.53 -11.96
CA VAL A 316 10.91 9.37 -12.03
C VAL A 316 10.69 10.64 -12.83
N GLU A 317 10.16 10.54 -14.06
CA GLU A 317 9.90 11.73 -14.88
C GLU A 317 8.80 12.63 -14.29
N PRO A 318 7.63 12.11 -13.85
CA PRO A 318 6.65 12.92 -13.14
C PRO A 318 7.19 13.66 -11.92
N LEU A 319 8.06 13.03 -11.13
CA LEU A 319 8.67 13.68 -9.97
C LEU A 319 9.64 14.82 -10.34
N ARG A 320 10.39 14.64 -11.42
CA ARG A 320 11.21 15.73 -11.98
C ARG A 320 10.36 16.89 -12.51
N GLU A 321 9.24 16.57 -13.16
CA GLU A 321 8.26 17.57 -13.64
C GLU A 321 7.64 18.36 -12.47
N LEU A 322 7.51 17.74 -11.27
CA LEU A 322 7.04 18.41 -10.05
C LEU A 322 8.11 19.30 -9.38
N GLY A 323 9.38 19.21 -9.78
CA GLY A 323 10.44 20.06 -9.26
C GLY A 323 11.43 19.41 -8.29
N TYR A 324 11.38 18.09 -8.08
CA TYR A 324 12.40 17.43 -7.29
C TYR A 324 13.79 17.53 -7.93
N THR A 325 14.78 17.92 -7.12
CA THR A 325 16.20 18.07 -7.55
C THR A 325 16.82 16.72 -7.87
N HIS A 326 16.56 15.73 -7.02
CA HIS A 326 17.05 14.37 -7.16
C HIS A 326 15.89 13.37 -7.06
N VAL A 327 15.92 12.33 -7.91
CA VAL A 327 14.91 11.28 -7.90
C VAL A 327 15.56 9.91 -7.92
N VAL A 328 15.30 9.11 -6.90
CA VAL A 328 15.81 7.76 -6.72
C VAL A 328 14.66 6.75 -6.82
N ALA A 329 14.83 5.66 -7.55
CA ALA A 329 13.88 4.57 -7.64
C ALA A 329 14.34 3.36 -6.82
N GLU A 330 13.53 2.94 -5.84
CA GLU A 330 13.64 1.64 -5.18
C GLU A 330 12.90 0.60 -6.04
N LEU A 331 13.62 -0.41 -6.48
CA LEU A 331 13.05 -1.48 -7.28
C LEU A 331 12.51 -2.61 -6.39
N ASP A 332 11.48 -3.29 -6.89
CA ASP A 332 10.91 -4.48 -6.26
C ASP A 332 10.39 -4.25 -4.82
N ALA A 333 10.03 -3.01 -4.47
CA ALA A 333 9.58 -2.64 -3.13
C ALA A 333 8.43 -3.53 -2.63
N HIS A 334 7.42 -3.78 -3.47
CA HIS A 334 6.29 -4.64 -3.13
C HIS A 334 6.68 -6.10 -2.88
N SER A 335 7.62 -6.64 -3.66
CA SER A 335 8.04 -8.04 -3.48
C SER A 335 8.95 -8.24 -2.27
N LYS A 336 9.73 -7.22 -1.92
CA LYS A 336 10.60 -7.24 -0.73
C LYS A 336 9.79 -7.19 0.59
N THR A 337 8.59 -6.61 0.56
CA THR A 337 7.74 -6.42 1.76
C THR A 337 6.65 -7.49 1.93
N LEU A 338 6.57 -8.47 1.02
CA LEU A 338 5.59 -9.54 1.14
C LEU A 338 5.88 -10.46 2.33
N GLY A 339 4.86 -10.69 3.15
CA GLY A 339 4.91 -11.65 4.25
C GLY A 339 5.82 -11.26 5.39
N THR A 340 6.23 -9.97 5.46
CA THR A 340 7.06 -9.47 6.56
C THR A 340 6.25 -8.57 7.48
N ASP A 341 6.62 -8.59 8.75
CA ASP A 341 6.22 -7.66 9.80
C ASP A 341 7.43 -6.90 10.38
N GLU A 342 8.58 -7.01 9.68
CA GLU A 342 9.83 -6.36 10.03
C GLU A 342 10.28 -5.38 8.95
N ILE A 343 11.05 -4.35 9.36
CA ILE A 343 11.70 -3.41 8.44
C ILE A 343 12.67 -4.19 7.55
N VAL A 344 12.50 -4.07 6.25
CA VAL A 344 13.32 -4.74 5.26
C VAL A 344 14.32 -3.78 4.62
N PHE A 345 15.49 -4.29 4.30
CA PHE A 345 16.58 -3.53 3.70
C PHE A 345 16.16 -2.82 2.42
N SER A 346 16.36 -1.50 2.37
CA SER A 346 16.28 -0.68 1.17
C SER A 346 17.68 -0.39 0.62
N ASP A 347 17.81 -0.37 -0.71
CA ASP A 347 19.10 -0.08 -1.32
C ASP A 347 19.55 1.36 -0.99
N PHE A 348 18.62 2.32 -0.98
CA PHE A 348 18.94 3.72 -0.68
C PHE A 348 19.30 3.92 0.79
N GLY A 349 18.59 3.29 1.74
CA GLY A 349 18.95 3.29 3.14
C GLY A 349 20.33 2.66 3.39
N GLY A 350 20.62 1.56 2.68
CA GLY A 350 21.95 0.95 2.68
C GLY A 350 23.05 1.88 2.17
N MET A 351 22.77 2.68 1.12
CA MET A 351 23.72 3.68 0.62
C MET A 351 23.94 4.84 1.59
N ILE A 352 22.89 5.28 2.31
CA ILE A 352 23.06 6.28 3.39
C ILE A 352 23.99 5.74 4.47
N ARG A 353 23.74 4.51 4.98
CA ARG A 353 24.60 3.89 6.00
C ARG A 353 26.04 3.67 5.51
N SER A 354 26.22 3.29 4.24
CA SER A 354 27.55 3.19 3.62
C SER A 354 28.24 4.54 3.53
N ALA A 355 27.53 5.60 3.13
CA ALA A 355 28.07 6.95 3.03
C ALA A 355 28.50 7.50 4.40
N ILE A 356 27.84 7.11 5.49
CA ILE A 356 28.27 7.43 6.85
C ILE A 356 29.63 6.78 7.14
N GLY A 357 29.81 5.48 6.79
CA GLY A 357 31.06 4.77 6.98
C GLY A 357 32.25 5.37 6.18
N TRP A 358 32.00 6.08 5.08
CA TRP A 358 33.03 6.74 4.27
C TRP A 358 33.44 8.12 4.81
N LEU A 359 32.79 8.63 5.87
CA LEU A 359 33.17 9.91 6.48
C LEU A 359 34.50 9.84 7.25
N ASP A 360 34.90 8.63 7.62
CA ASP A 360 36.13 8.35 8.38
C ASP A 360 37.36 8.02 7.50
N GLU A 361 37.14 7.88 6.16
CA GLU A 361 38.18 7.68 5.15
C GLU A 361 38.57 9.02 4.46
#